data_57e25d4095d921f4d75900131d17bc8a
#
_entry.id   57e25d4095d921f4d75900131d17bc8a
#
_cell.length_a   1.000
_cell.length_b   1.000
_cell.length_c   1.000
_cell.angle_alpha   90.00
_cell.angle_beta   90.00
_cell.angle_gamma   90.00
#
_symmetry.space_group_name_H-M   'P 1'
#
loop_
_entity.id
_entity.type
_entity.pdbx_description
1 polymer ?
#
loop_
_entity_poly.entity_id
_entity_poly.type
_entity_poly.pdbx_seq_one_letter_code
_entity_poly.pdbx_strand_id
1 'polypeptide(L)'
;MPPHRSLSIAAAAVLLAAAPLVSSQLPEPNAAGIRTGHIHLIVPDMAEHLRIWKLLGGEEKRSGDLPLLAFPGVYVVLTAGQPAAPSSETAINHVGFSIRDYADYKAKLKAVGATFVFDSAENGQMIADLPGGVRLEFLADREQAAPIAFHHAHLSAVDGAALRNWYVRVFGAEPSERRNLPSAVVPGGRVDFLPVRGNAPRPSKGAAIDHIGFEAQDLKAFVQRVQDLGVALERGPTDIAAIHLATAFLSDPAGAYIEITEGLDDVH
;
A
#
# COMPACT_ATOMS: atom_id res chain seq x y z
N MET A 1 2.35 -78.25 -6.77
CA MET A 1 2.00 -76.88 -7.33
C MET A 1 1.73 -75.93 -6.15
N PRO A 2 2.54 -74.94 -5.89
CA PRO A 2 2.25 -73.93 -4.89
C PRO A 2 1.46 -72.78 -5.53
N PRO A 3 0.58 -72.08 -4.77
CA PRO A 3 -0.24 -70.97 -5.28
C PRO A 3 0.52 -69.69 -5.46
N HIS A 4 0.32 -69.05 -6.60
CA HIS A 4 0.84 -67.73 -6.92
C HIS A 4 0.13 -66.64 -6.08
N ARG A 5 0.87 -65.94 -5.23
CA ARG A 5 0.38 -64.71 -4.56
C ARG A 5 0.59 -63.51 -5.49
N SER A 6 -0.50 -62.93 -5.92
CA SER A 6 -0.49 -61.66 -6.65
C SER A 6 -0.26 -60.50 -5.67
N LEU A 7 0.85 -59.75 -5.82
CA LEU A 7 1.06 -58.48 -5.14
C LEU A 7 0.28 -57.41 -5.89
N SER A 8 -0.71 -56.83 -5.24
CA SER A 8 -1.37 -55.63 -5.70
C SER A 8 -0.57 -54.42 -5.23
N ILE A 9 0.02 -53.67 -6.16
CA ILE A 9 0.69 -52.38 -5.88
C ILE A 9 -0.39 -51.31 -5.90
N ALA A 10 -0.73 -50.78 -4.73
CA ALA A 10 -1.60 -49.62 -4.61
C ALA A 10 -0.76 -48.37 -4.91
N ALA A 11 -1.02 -47.74 -6.05
CA ALA A 11 -0.45 -46.41 -6.37
C ALA A 11 -1.15 -45.34 -5.56
N ALA A 12 -0.46 -44.76 -4.59
CA ALA A 12 -0.94 -43.59 -3.87
C ALA A 12 -0.77 -42.34 -4.77
N ALA A 13 -1.87 -41.81 -5.28
CA ALA A 13 -1.88 -40.52 -5.96
C ALA A 13 -1.69 -39.39 -4.93
N VAL A 14 -0.53 -38.74 -4.94
CA VAL A 14 -0.29 -37.53 -4.19
C VAL A 14 -1.01 -36.38 -4.93
N LEU A 15 -2.16 -35.99 -4.41
CA LEU A 15 -2.80 -34.72 -4.83
C LEU A 15 -1.95 -33.55 -4.29
N LEU A 16 -1.13 -32.95 -5.16
CA LEU A 16 -0.60 -31.62 -4.89
C LEU A 16 -1.78 -30.64 -4.96
N ALA A 17 -2.25 -30.21 -3.79
CA ALA A 17 -3.14 -29.07 -3.71
C ALA A 17 -2.36 -27.84 -4.18
N ALA A 18 -2.64 -27.33 -5.37
CA ALA A 18 -2.16 -26.04 -5.80
C ALA A 18 -2.73 -25.00 -4.84
N ALA A 19 -1.84 -24.32 -4.08
CA ALA A 19 -2.25 -23.16 -3.30
C ALA A 19 -2.88 -22.14 -4.27
N PRO A 20 -4.02 -21.55 -3.94
CA PRO A 20 -4.60 -20.51 -4.78
C PRO A 20 -3.56 -19.40 -4.94
N LEU A 21 -3.24 -19.03 -6.18
CA LEU A 21 -2.49 -17.82 -6.48
C LEU A 21 -3.34 -16.67 -5.94
N VAL A 22 -2.87 -16.03 -4.87
CA VAL A 22 -3.52 -14.82 -4.35
C VAL A 22 -3.33 -13.78 -5.41
N SER A 23 -4.42 -13.45 -6.11
CA SER A 23 -4.43 -12.41 -7.12
C SER A 23 -3.96 -11.09 -6.51
N SER A 24 -3.06 -10.39 -7.18
CA SER A 24 -2.64 -9.02 -6.84
C SER A 24 -3.71 -7.98 -7.17
N GLN A 25 -4.94 -8.38 -7.44
CA GLN A 25 -6.05 -7.49 -7.77
C GLN A 25 -6.44 -6.62 -6.58
N LEU A 26 -6.77 -5.37 -6.90
CA LEU A 26 -7.41 -4.48 -5.94
C LEU A 26 -8.78 -5.05 -5.54
N PRO A 27 -9.26 -4.86 -4.30
CA PRO A 27 -10.57 -5.33 -3.88
C PRO A 27 -11.70 -4.55 -4.57
N GLU A 28 -12.92 -5.07 -4.48
CA GLU A 28 -14.11 -4.33 -4.92
C GLU A 28 -14.22 -2.98 -4.21
N PRO A 29 -14.61 -1.89 -4.91
CA PRO A 29 -14.74 -0.58 -4.31
C PRO A 29 -15.89 -0.49 -3.31
N ASN A 30 -15.83 0.48 -2.39
CA ASN A 30 -16.92 0.77 -1.46
C ASN A 30 -18.12 1.45 -2.16
N ALA A 31 -19.16 1.78 -1.39
CA ALA A 31 -20.36 2.44 -1.92
C ALA A 31 -20.12 3.84 -2.52
N ALA A 32 -18.96 4.45 -2.24
CA ALA A 32 -18.52 5.69 -2.86
C ALA A 32 -17.72 5.46 -4.15
N GLY A 33 -17.57 4.20 -4.60
CA GLY A 33 -16.78 3.81 -5.75
C GLY A 33 -15.26 3.86 -5.51
N ILE A 34 -14.80 3.81 -4.25
CA ILE A 34 -13.39 4.02 -3.87
C ILE A 34 -12.81 2.76 -3.21
N ARG A 35 -11.54 2.49 -3.53
CA ARG A 35 -10.69 1.47 -2.90
C ARG A 35 -9.24 1.98 -2.82
N THR A 36 -8.35 1.25 -2.15
CA THR A 36 -6.91 1.51 -2.23
C THR A 36 -6.43 1.36 -3.68
N GLY A 37 -5.44 2.14 -4.07
CA GLY A 37 -4.86 2.11 -5.40
C GLY A 37 -3.36 1.84 -5.35
N HIS A 38 -2.56 2.87 -5.02
CA HIS A 38 -1.11 2.77 -5.07
C HIS A 38 -0.40 3.62 -4.00
N ILE A 39 0.90 3.40 -3.87
CA ILE A 39 1.83 4.23 -3.13
C ILE A 39 2.87 4.71 -4.13
N HIS A 40 3.09 6.02 -4.20
CA HIS A 40 4.10 6.60 -5.09
C HIS A 40 5.32 7.06 -4.31
N LEU A 41 6.49 6.58 -4.73
CA LEU A 41 7.77 6.84 -4.09
C LEU A 41 8.69 7.62 -5.02
N ILE A 42 9.38 8.61 -4.47
CA ILE A 42 10.54 9.23 -5.11
C ILE A 42 11.78 8.57 -4.54
N VAL A 43 12.59 7.98 -5.42
CA VAL A 43 13.73 7.16 -5.03
C VAL A 43 15.02 7.63 -5.70
N PRO A 44 16.15 7.73 -4.93
CA PRO A 44 17.42 8.22 -5.49
C PRO A 44 18.08 7.20 -6.45
N ASP A 45 17.84 5.92 -6.25
CA ASP A 45 18.34 4.83 -7.08
C ASP A 45 17.20 3.89 -7.47
N MET A 46 16.74 4.00 -8.72
CA MET A 46 15.66 3.19 -9.27
C MET A 46 15.99 1.70 -9.28
N ALA A 47 17.22 1.32 -9.67
CA ALA A 47 17.60 -0.08 -9.77
C ALA A 47 17.67 -0.74 -8.38
N GLU A 48 18.19 -0.02 -7.39
CA GLU A 48 18.22 -0.48 -6.01
C GLU A 48 16.80 -0.67 -5.47
N HIS A 49 15.91 0.30 -5.64
CA HIS A 49 14.54 0.21 -5.15
C HIS A 49 13.72 -0.87 -5.85
N LEU A 50 13.86 -1.05 -7.16
CA LEU A 50 13.25 -2.18 -7.87
C LEU A 50 13.69 -3.52 -7.27
N ARG A 51 15.00 -3.68 -6.97
CA ARG A 51 15.53 -4.89 -6.32
C ARG A 51 14.95 -5.07 -4.92
N ILE A 52 14.87 -4.00 -4.13
CA ILE A 52 14.29 -4.02 -2.77
C ILE A 52 12.85 -4.49 -2.80
N TRP A 53 12.00 -3.82 -3.58
CA TRP A 53 10.58 -4.11 -3.62
C TRP A 53 10.26 -5.51 -4.17
N LYS A 54 11.04 -5.99 -5.14
CA LYS A 54 10.97 -7.39 -5.63
C LYS A 54 11.35 -8.39 -4.55
N LEU A 55 12.43 -8.13 -3.80
CA LEU A 55 12.84 -8.98 -2.68
C LEU A 55 11.78 -9.04 -1.58
N LEU A 56 11.06 -7.94 -1.35
CA LEU A 56 9.94 -7.88 -0.41
C LEU A 56 8.69 -8.62 -0.92
N GLY A 57 8.63 -8.99 -2.19
CA GLY A 57 7.54 -9.79 -2.77
C GLY A 57 6.67 -9.06 -3.78
N GLY A 58 7.08 -7.88 -4.22
CA GLY A 58 6.40 -7.14 -5.30
C GLY A 58 6.55 -7.85 -6.65
N GLU A 59 5.43 -8.07 -7.33
CA GLU A 59 5.37 -8.64 -8.67
C GLU A 59 5.40 -7.49 -9.70
N GLU A 60 6.31 -7.54 -10.68
CA GLU A 60 6.34 -6.54 -11.74
C GLU A 60 5.10 -6.64 -12.63
N LYS A 61 4.44 -5.51 -12.81
CA LYS A 61 3.27 -5.31 -13.67
C LYS A 61 3.44 -4.03 -14.48
N ARG A 62 2.56 -3.80 -15.42
CA ARG A 62 2.55 -2.58 -16.23
C ARG A 62 1.12 -2.06 -16.42
N SER A 63 1.01 -0.72 -16.45
CA SER A 63 -0.14 -0.04 -17.03
C SER A 63 0.37 0.80 -18.20
N GLY A 64 0.19 0.31 -19.43
CA GLY A 64 0.86 0.91 -20.60
C GLY A 64 2.38 0.99 -20.41
N ASP A 65 2.94 2.20 -20.45
CA ASP A 65 4.38 2.43 -20.27
C ASP A 65 4.80 2.54 -18.79
N LEU A 66 3.87 2.59 -17.85
CA LEU A 66 4.17 2.71 -16.42
C LEU A 66 4.50 1.35 -15.80
N PRO A 67 5.72 1.13 -15.30
CA PRO A 67 6.03 -0.05 -14.49
C PRO A 67 5.48 0.11 -13.07
N LEU A 68 4.90 -0.97 -12.54
CA LEU A 68 4.31 -1.07 -11.21
C LEU A 68 4.83 -2.31 -10.50
N LEU A 69 4.84 -2.29 -9.19
CA LEU A 69 5.09 -3.47 -8.36
C LEU A 69 3.79 -3.81 -7.62
N ALA A 70 3.20 -4.94 -7.97
CA ALA A 70 1.93 -5.37 -7.41
C ALA A 70 2.13 -6.11 -6.08
N PHE A 71 1.33 -5.73 -5.09
CA PHE A 71 1.14 -6.45 -3.83
C PHE A 71 -0.36 -6.66 -3.61
N PRO A 72 -0.79 -7.69 -2.89
CA PRO A 72 -2.18 -7.81 -2.49
C PRO A 72 -2.66 -6.52 -1.82
N GLY A 73 -3.66 -5.86 -2.41
CA GLY A 73 -4.29 -4.64 -1.92
C GLY A 73 -3.67 -3.31 -2.37
N VAL A 74 -2.50 -3.29 -3.04
CA VAL A 74 -1.87 -2.02 -3.44
C VAL A 74 -0.84 -2.22 -4.56
N TYR A 75 -0.65 -1.20 -5.39
CA TYR A 75 0.51 -1.07 -6.26
C TYR A 75 1.56 -0.13 -5.65
N VAL A 76 2.83 -0.36 -5.95
CA VAL A 76 3.93 0.55 -5.63
C VAL A 76 4.49 1.10 -6.95
N VAL A 77 4.49 2.42 -7.06
CA VAL A 77 5.02 3.17 -8.21
C VAL A 77 6.31 3.86 -7.78
N LEU A 78 7.34 3.79 -8.61
CA LEU A 78 8.63 4.41 -8.35
C LEU A 78 8.92 5.51 -9.38
N THR A 79 9.37 6.66 -8.90
CA THR A 79 9.93 7.73 -9.74
C THR A 79 11.36 8.01 -9.30
N ALA A 80 12.28 8.05 -10.28
CA ALA A 80 13.67 8.43 -10.02
C ALA A 80 13.77 9.92 -9.65
N GLY A 81 14.43 10.22 -8.54
CA GLY A 81 14.61 11.59 -8.06
C GLY A 81 15.20 11.66 -6.67
N GLN A 82 15.60 12.84 -6.24
CA GLN A 82 16.03 13.08 -4.85
C GLN A 82 14.81 13.53 -4.04
N PRO A 83 14.37 12.75 -3.05
CA PRO A 83 13.25 13.16 -2.21
C PRO A 83 13.62 14.40 -1.38
N ALA A 84 12.66 15.32 -1.26
CA ALA A 84 12.85 16.57 -0.49
C ALA A 84 12.95 16.33 1.02
N ALA A 85 12.44 15.20 1.50
CA ALA A 85 12.48 14.77 2.89
C ALA A 85 12.26 13.26 3.02
N PRO A 86 12.74 12.60 4.08
CA PRO A 86 12.30 11.27 4.42
C PRO A 86 10.82 11.29 4.80
N SER A 87 10.11 10.18 4.54
CA SER A 87 8.66 10.12 4.78
C SER A 87 8.29 10.36 6.24
N SER A 88 9.16 9.91 7.17
CA SER A 88 8.96 10.07 8.61
C SER A 88 8.81 11.52 9.11
N GLU A 89 9.18 12.50 8.31
CA GLU A 89 9.08 13.94 8.64
C GLU A 89 7.86 14.61 7.99
N THR A 90 7.02 13.85 7.28
CA THR A 90 5.93 14.40 6.47
C THR A 90 4.55 13.92 6.91
N ALA A 91 3.52 14.47 6.25
CA ALA A 91 2.14 14.08 6.49
C ALA A 91 1.89 12.59 6.23
N ILE A 92 2.58 11.96 5.27
CA ILE A 92 2.58 10.50 5.10
C ILE A 92 3.82 9.95 5.79
N ASN A 93 3.67 9.54 7.06
CA ASN A 93 4.80 9.12 7.89
C ASN A 93 5.39 7.79 7.41
N HIS A 94 4.54 6.80 7.18
CA HIS A 94 4.93 5.49 6.66
C HIS A 94 3.75 4.71 6.11
N VAL A 95 4.06 3.63 5.41
CA VAL A 95 3.09 2.63 4.99
C VAL A 95 3.42 1.29 5.62
N GLY A 96 2.39 0.49 5.88
CA GLY A 96 2.51 -0.78 6.58
C GLY A 96 2.02 -1.96 5.76
N PHE A 97 2.71 -3.08 5.93
CA PHE A 97 2.37 -4.36 5.35
C PHE A 97 2.18 -5.40 6.44
N SER A 98 1.22 -6.29 6.27
CA SER A 98 1.15 -7.53 7.03
C SER A 98 2.04 -8.57 6.37
N ILE A 99 2.74 -9.38 7.18
CA ILE A 99 3.70 -10.38 6.72
C ILE A 99 3.48 -11.70 7.46
N ARG A 100 3.61 -12.83 6.75
CA ARG A 100 3.43 -14.14 7.36
C ARG A 100 4.62 -14.59 8.21
N ASP A 101 5.84 -14.30 7.75
CA ASP A 101 7.09 -14.72 8.42
C ASP A 101 7.94 -13.51 8.82
N TYR A 102 7.89 -13.18 10.12
CA TYR A 102 8.65 -12.09 10.70
C TYR A 102 10.16 -12.22 10.49
N ALA A 103 10.70 -13.43 10.69
CA ALA A 103 12.14 -13.65 10.63
C ALA A 103 12.68 -13.52 9.20
N ASP A 104 11.95 -14.03 8.21
CA ASP A 104 12.29 -13.90 6.80
C ASP A 104 12.33 -12.42 6.38
N TYR A 105 11.26 -11.65 6.70
CA TYR A 105 11.21 -10.24 6.34
C TYR A 105 12.26 -9.39 7.07
N LYS A 106 12.57 -9.72 8.32
CA LYS A 106 13.69 -9.08 9.04
C LYS A 106 15.03 -9.34 8.36
N ALA A 107 15.26 -10.57 7.88
CA ALA A 107 16.47 -10.91 7.14
C ALA A 107 16.53 -10.18 5.78
N LYS A 108 15.43 -10.10 5.04
CA LYS A 108 15.32 -9.34 3.79
C LYS A 108 15.65 -7.86 3.99
N LEU A 109 15.07 -7.22 5.02
CA LEU A 109 15.33 -5.81 5.33
C LEU A 109 16.81 -5.56 5.69
N LYS A 110 17.43 -6.45 6.48
CA LYS A 110 18.87 -6.37 6.76
C LYS A 110 19.71 -6.48 5.49
N ALA A 111 19.35 -7.39 4.59
CA ALA A 111 20.07 -7.63 3.34
C ALA A 111 20.03 -6.45 2.37
N VAL A 112 19.04 -5.55 2.49
CA VAL A 112 18.93 -4.32 1.69
C VAL A 112 19.43 -3.07 2.41
N GLY A 113 20.07 -3.23 3.58
CA GLY A 113 20.62 -2.10 4.32
C GLY A 113 19.59 -1.21 5.03
N ALA A 114 18.40 -1.72 5.30
CA ALA A 114 17.38 -0.97 6.03
C ALA A 114 17.82 -0.71 7.48
N THR A 115 17.50 0.49 7.99
CA THR A 115 17.76 0.88 9.38
C THR A 115 16.51 0.64 10.23
N PHE A 116 16.62 -0.23 11.24
CA PHE A 116 15.49 -0.52 12.13
C PHE A 116 15.27 0.63 13.12
N VAL A 117 14.07 1.20 13.10
CA VAL A 117 13.59 2.21 14.06
C VAL A 117 12.92 1.52 15.24
N PHE A 118 12.21 0.43 14.97
CA PHE A 118 11.56 -0.43 15.96
C PHE A 118 11.64 -1.89 15.51
N ASP A 119 11.89 -2.81 16.46
CA ASP A 119 12.05 -4.23 16.17
C ASP A 119 11.65 -5.05 17.40
N SER A 120 10.46 -5.64 17.37
CA SER A 120 9.93 -6.49 18.44
C SER A 120 9.29 -7.75 17.87
N ALA A 121 10.02 -8.85 17.92
CA ALA A 121 9.51 -10.16 17.50
C ALA A 121 8.37 -10.65 18.43
N GLU A 122 8.36 -10.25 19.70
CA GLU A 122 7.30 -10.57 20.65
C GLU A 122 5.97 -9.92 20.23
N ASN A 123 6.01 -8.66 19.82
CA ASN A 123 4.84 -7.93 19.35
C ASN A 123 4.53 -8.20 17.86
N GLY A 124 5.38 -8.95 17.16
CA GLY A 124 5.25 -9.19 15.73
C GLY A 124 5.33 -7.91 14.88
N GLN A 125 6.07 -6.89 15.34
CA GLN A 125 6.13 -5.57 14.71
C GLN A 125 7.56 -5.11 14.48
N MET A 126 7.84 -4.59 13.30
CA MET A 126 9.07 -3.86 13.01
C MET A 126 8.78 -2.63 12.16
N ILE A 127 9.55 -1.57 12.39
CA ILE A 127 9.55 -0.35 11.58
C ILE A 127 10.97 -0.14 11.10
N ALA A 128 11.16 0.07 9.82
CA ALA A 128 12.46 0.25 9.21
C ALA A 128 12.44 1.36 8.14
N ASP A 129 13.54 2.10 8.08
CA ASP A 129 13.79 3.07 7.02
C ASP A 129 14.62 2.39 5.93
N LEU A 130 14.09 2.36 4.71
CA LEU A 130 14.82 1.94 3.52
C LEU A 130 15.81 3.03 3.08
N PRO A 131 16.82 2.71 2.26
CA PRO A 131 17.61 3.71 1.55
C PRO A 131 16.70 4.73 0.87
N GLY A 132 17.08 6.01 0.85
CA GLY A 132 16.26 7.08 0.29
C GLY A 132 15.14 7.60 1.21
N GLY A 133 15.00 7.09 2.45
CA GLY A 133 14.13 7.66 3.47
C GLY A 133 12.67 7.20 3.42
N VAL A 134 12.37 6.10 2.74
CA VAL A 134 11.05 5.45 2.77
C VAL A 134 10.91 4.65 4.05
N ARG A 135 10.00 5.03 4.94
CA ARG A 135 9.69 4.29 6.17
C ARG A 135 8.59 3.26 5.92
N LEU A 136 8.84 2.02 6.36
CA LEU A 136 7.90 0.92 6.29
C LEU A 136 7.64 0.33 7.68
N GLU A 137 6.39 -0.07 7.93
CA GLU A 137 6.02 -0.91 9.08
C GLU A 137 5.67 -2.32 8.59
N PHE A 138 6.06 -3.33 9.34
CA PHE A 138 5.68 -4.73 9.10
C PHE A 138 5.02 -5.31 10.34
N LEU A 139 3.88 -5.96 10.13
CA LEU A 139 3.06 -6.58 11.16
C LEU A 139 2.92 -8.08 10.87
N ALA A 140 3.37 -8.92 11.80
CA ALA A 140 3.26 -10.35 11.65
C ALA A 140 1.81 -10.82 11.75
N ASP A 141 1.34 -11.50 10.71
CA ASP A 141 0.08 -12.23 10.65
C ASP A 141 0.35 -13.61 10.02
N ARG A 142 0.51 -14.63 10.88
CA ARG A 142 0.86 -15.98 10.46
C ARG A 142 -0.27 -16.70 9.74
N GLU A 143 -1.49 -16.22 9.87
CA GLU A 143 -2.70 -16.85 9.33
C GLU A 143 -3.05 -16.30 7.93
N GLN A 144 -2.48 -15.17 7.53
CA GLN A 144 -2.76 -14.61 6.21
C GLN A 144 -2.31 -15.54 5.08
N ALA A 145 -3.08 -15.57 3.97
CA ALA A 145 -2.81 -16.45 2.83
C ALA A 145 -1.55 -16.02 2.05
N ALA A 146 -1.38 -14.74 1.79
CA ALA A 146 -0.22 -14.19 1.08
C ALA A 146 1.01 -14.07 2.00
N PRO A 147 2.24 -14.20 1.47
CA PRO A 147 3.44 -13.92 2.25
C PRO A 147 3.52 -12.50 2.78
N ILE A 148 2.99 -11.54 2.02
CA ILE A 148 2.89 -10.11 2.33
C ILE A 148 1.61 -9.55 1.72
N ALA A 149 0.98 -8.59 2.39
CA ALA A 149 -0.14 -7.82 1.86
C ALA A 149 -0.09 -6.38 2.39
N PHE A 150 -0.65 -5.43 1.65
CA PHE A 150 -0.82 -4.08 2.16
C PHE A 150 -1.77 -4.07 3.37
N HIS A 151 -1.45 -3.26 4.36
CA HIS A 151 -2.24 -3.19 5.57
C HIS A 151 -2.76 -1.79 5.85
N HIS A 152 -1.88 -0.76 5.80
CA HIS A 152 -2.28 0.60 6.15
C HIS A 152 -1.31 1.67 5.63
N ALA A 153 -1.78 2.92 5.67
CA ALA A 153 -0.92 4.10 5.66
C ALA A 153 -1.08 4.84 7.00
N HIS A 154 0.03 5.27 7.60
CA HIS A 154 0.02 6.15 8.77
C HIS A 154 0.24 7.59 8.36
N LEU A 155 -0.76 8.44 8.63
CA LEU A 155 -0.69 9.88 8.40
C LEU A 155 -0.49 10.60 9.72
N SER A 156 0.43 11.55 9.72
CA SER A 156 0.69 12.45 10.85
C SER A 156 -0.39 13.52 10.92
N ALA A 157 -1.09 13.64 12.04
CA ALA A 157 -2.19 14.59 12.21
C ALA A 157 -2.15 15.30 13.56
N VAL A 158 -2.41 16.60 13.58
CA VAL A 158 -2.60 17.38 14.81
C VAL A 158 -3.93 16.99 15.46
N ASP A 159 -4.97 16.81 14.67
CA ASP A 159 -6.29 16.29 15.08
C ASP A 159 -6.66 15.08 14.20
N GLY A 160 -6.31 13.89 14.70
CA GLY A 160 -6.58 12.65 13.99
C GLY A 160 -8.06 12.32 13.87
N ALA A 161 -8.89 12.75 14.81
CA ALA A 161 -10.34 12.51 14.75
C ALA A 161 -11.01 13.38 13.67
N ALA A 162 -10.63 14.66 13.57
CA ALA A 162 -11.10 15.54 12.52
C ALA A 162 -10.65 15.05 11.14
N LEU A 163 -9.38 14.60 11.03
CA LEU A 163 -8.85 14.08 9.76
C LEU A 163 -9.55 12.77 9.36
N ARG A 164 -9.76 11.83 10.29
CA ARG A 164 -10.57 10.64 10.03
C ARG A 164 -11.95 11.00 9.47
N ASN A 165 -12.64 11.97 10.09
CA ASN A 165 -13.96 12.37 9.66
C ASN A 165 -13.95 12.99 8.25
N TRP A 166 -12.85 13.65 7.88
CA TRP A 166 -12.63 14.14 6.51
C TRP A 166 -12.53 12.98 5.53
N TYR A 167 -11.73 11.92 5.82
CA TYR A 167 -11.62 10.72 4.98
C TYR A 167 -12.96 9.99 4.84
N VAL A 168 -13.73 9.88 5.93
CA VAL A 168 -15.09 9.31 5.90
C VAL A 168 -15.98 10.09 4.93
N ARG A 169 -15.97 11.42 5.00
CA ARG A 169 -16.79 12.28 4.15
C ARG A 169 -16.35 12.26 2.68
N VAL A 170 -15.04 12.33 2.42
CA VAL A 170 -14.49 12.46 1.06
C VAL A 170 -14.42 11.11 0.35
N PHE A 171 -13.92 10.08 0.98
CA PHE A 171 -13.70 8.77 0.36
C PHE A 171 -14.77 7.73 0.68
N GLY A 172 -15.77 8.06 1.49
CA GLY A 172 -16.75 7.08 1.95
C GLY A 172 -16.11 5.99 2.82
N ALA A 173 -14.97 6.31 3.47
CA ALA A 173 -14.28 5.37 4.34
C ALA A 173 -15.13 5.05 5.59
N GLU A 174 -14.99 3.84 6.12
CA GLU A 174 -15.64 3.46 7.38
C GLU A 174 -14.84 3.98 8.57
N PRO A 175 -15.45 4.74 9.50
CA PRO A 175 -14.77 5.20 10.69
C PRO A 175 -14.39 4.02 11.58
N SER A 176 -13.15 4.00 12.08
CA SER A 176 -12.62 2.92 12.91
C SER A 176 -11.64 3.48 13.94
N GLU A 177 -11.14 2.59 14.77
CA GLU A 177 -10.05 2.84 15.70
C GLU A 177 -9.10 1.63 15.71
N ARG A 178 -7.80 1.89 15.78
CA ARG A 178 -6.79 0.84 15.89
C ARG A 178 -5.73 1.25 16.90
N ARG A 179 -5.54 0.43 17.96
CA ARG A 179 -4.54 0.70 19.02
C ARG A 179 -4.68 2.13 19.59
N ASN A 180 -5.92 2.56 19.82
CA ASN A 180 -6.30 3.90 20.29
C ASN A 180 -5.96 5.05 19.30
N LEU A 181 -5.73 4.75 18.03
CA LEU A 181 -5.58 5.75 16.98
C LEU A 181 -6.87 5.84 16.17
N PRO A 182 -7.38 7.06 15.88
CA PRO A 182 -8.42 7.23 14.88
C PRO A 182 -7.99 6.60 13.55
N SER A 183 -8.90 5.93 12.89
CA SER A 183 -8.64 5.17 11.67
C SER A 183 -9.81 5.29 10.69
N ALA A 184 -9.54 5.28 9.39
CA ALA A 184 -10.51 5.24 8.30
C ALA A 184 -10.23 4.02 7.42
N VAL A 185 -11.21 3.12 7.28
CA VAL A 185 -11.06 1.88 6.51
C VAL A 185 -11.62 2.08 5.11
N VAL A 186 -10.84 1.71 4.11
CA VAL A 186 -11.26 1.59 2.71
C VAL A 186 -10.97 0.17 2.23
N PRO A 187 -11.70 -0.35 1.24
CA PRO A 187 -11.38 -1.66 0.67
C PRO A 187 -9.91 -1.74 0.25
N GLY A 188 -9.22 -2.78 0.70
CA GLY A 188 -7.79 -3.01 0.48
C GLY A 188 -6.86 -2.53 1.59
N GLY A 189 -7.32 -1.68 2.52
CA GLY A 189 -6.46 -1.19 3.60
C GLY A 189 -7.15 -0.15 4.49
N ARG A 190 -6.35 0.60 5.19
CA ARG A 190 -6.80 1.65 6.09
C ARG A 190 -5.83 2.81 6.14
N VAL A 191 -6.31 3.94 6.62
CA VAL A 191 -5.52 5.11 6.97
C VAL A 191 -5.62 5.31 8.48
N ASP A 192 -4.51 5.20 9.19
CA ASP A 192 -4.41 5.41 10.63
C ASP A 192 -3.77 6.78 10.91
N PHE A 193 -4.30 7.54 11.85
CA PHE A 193 -3.89 8.92 12.09
C PHE A 193 -3.02 9.02 13.36
N LEU A 194 -1.71 9.24 13.14
CA LEU A 194 -0.71 9.39 14.19
C LEU A 194 -0.77 10.80 14.80
N PRO A 195 -0.84 10.92 16.13
CA PRO A 195 -0.83 12.23 16.77
C PRO A 195 0.55 12.89 16.63
N VAL A 196 0.57 14.10 16.13
CA VAL A 196 1.77 14.95 16.09
C VAL A 196 1.86 15.75 17.38
N ARG A 197 3.05 15.75 18.00
CA ARG A 197 3.37 16.60 19.13
C ARG A 197 4.19 17.79 18.64
N GLY A 198 3.60 18.98 18.65
CA GLY A 198 4.26 20.19 18.18
C GLY A 198 3.73 20.74 16.87
N ASN A 199 4.62 21.12 15.95
CA ASN A 199 4.22 21.72 14.68
C ASN A 199 3.54 20.72 13.75
N ALA A 200 2.69 21.22 12.85
CA ALA A 200 2.09 20.41 11.78
C ALA A 200 3.19 19.70 10.95
N PRO A 201 2.93 18.49 10.44
CA PRO A 201 3.88 17.79 9.58
C PRO A 201 4.13 18.59 8.30
N ARG A 202 5.27 18.36 7.67
CA ARG A 202 5.55 18.89 6.32
C ARG A 202 4.61 18.21 5.32
N PRO A 203 4.17 18.89 4.25
CA PRO A 203 3.48 18.20 3.16
C PRO A 203 4.29 17.04 2.59
N SER A 204 3.61 15.98 2.14
CA SER A 204 4.29 14.80 1.60
C SER A 204 4.76 14.97 0.15
N LYS A 205 4.18 15.89 -0.60
CA LYS A 205 4.52 16.15 -2.01
C LYS A 205 6.01 16.42 -2.19
N GLY A 206 6.67 15.62 -3.02
CA GLY A 206 8.12 15.68 -3.24
C GLY A 206 8.96 14.89 -2.24
N ALA A 207 8.38 14.25 -1.22
CA ALA A 207 9.09 13.45 -0.23
C ALA A 207 9.29 11.99 -0.69
N ALA A 208 9.98 11.19 0.14
CA ALA A 208 10.27 9.80 -0.17
C ALA A 208 9.00 8.95 -0.38
N ILE A 209 7.93 9.18 0.41
CA ILE A 209 6.57 8.80 0.05
C ILE A 209 5.89 10.09 -0.43
N ASP A 210 5.80 10.25 -1.74
CA ASP A 210 5.23 11.46 -2.35
C ASP A 210 3.73 11.54 -2.12
N HIS A 211 3.01 10.48 -2.47
CA HIS A 211 1.58 10.39 -2.27
C HIS A 211 1.08 8.94 -2.08
N ILE A 212 -0.13 8.85 -1.54
CA ILE A 212 -0.95 7.63 -1.59
C ILE A 212 -2.03 7.83 -2.64
N GLY A 213 -2.32 6.75 -3.39
CA GLY A 213 -3.35 6.73 -4.42
C GLY A 213 -4.57 5.92 -4.00
N PHE A 214 -5.74 6.44 -4.32
CA PHE A 214 -7.00 5.71 -4.28
C PHE A 214 -7.49 5.48 -5.70
N GLU A 215 -8.03 4.29 -5.95
CA GLU A 215 -8.66 3.97 -7.23
C GLU A 215 -10.16 4.28 -7.15
N ALA A 216 -10.65 5.03 -8.11
CA ALA A 216 -12.07 5.35 -8.28
C ALA A 216 -12.66 4.53 -9.42
N GLN A 217 -13.86 3.99 -9.21
CA GLN A 217 -14.62 3.31 -10.26
C GLN A 217 -15.08 4.28 -11.38
N ASP A 218 -15.32 5.56 -11.03
CA ASP A 218 -15.65 6.66 -11.92
C ASP A 218 -15.01 7.94 -11.36
N LEU A 219 -13.86 8.30 -11.94
CA LEU A 219 -13.09 9.47 -11.51
C LEU A 219 -13.86 10.78 -11.69
N LYS A 220 -14.66 10.90 -12.76
CA LYS A 220 -15.43 12.14 -13.03
C LYS A 220 -16.52 12.34 -11.99
N ALA A 221 -17.24 11.28 -11.64
CA ALA A 221 -18.26 11.32 -10.59
C ALA A 221 -17.62 11.60 -9.22
N PHE A 222 -16.47 11.00 -8.92
CA PHE A 222 -15.72 11.28 -7.70
C PHE A 222 -15.26 12.73 -7.62
N VAL A 223 -14.68 13.28 -8.68
CA VAL A 223 -14.23 14.67 -8.75
C VAL A 223 -15.39 15.63 -8.53
N GLN A 224 -16.54 15.41 -9.17
CA GLN A 224 -17.72 16.24 -8.96
C GLN A 224 -18.16 16.22 -7.48
N ARG A 225 -18.21 15.02 -6.89
CA ARG A 225 -18.56 14.84 -5.47
C ARG A 225 -17.64 15.61 -4.52
N VAL A 226 -16.30 15.53 -4.71
CA VAL A 226 -15.36 16.23 -3.81
C VAL A 226 -15.43 17.74 -3.98
N GLN A 227 -15.71 18.24 -5.18
CA GLN A 227 -15.96 19.66 -5.43
C GLN A 227 -17.23 20.13 -4.75
N ASP A 228 -18.32 19.34 -4.78
CA ASP A 228 -19.57 19.63 -4.07
C ASP A 228 -19.38 19.66 -2.54
N LEU A 229 -18.41 18.90 -2.03
CA LEU A 229 -17.98 18.93 -0.63
C LEU A 229 -17.07 20.12 -0.29
N GLY A 230 -16.74 20.98 -1.25
CA GLY A 230 -15.85 22.12 -1.09
C GLY A 230 -14.36 21.76 -1.01
N VAL A 231 -13.97 20.56 -1.48
CA VAL A 231 -12.57 20.13 -1.55
C VAL A 231 -11.97 20.58 -2.89
N ALA A 232 -10.89 21.35 -2.82
CA ALA A 232 -10.17 21.81 -4.02
C ALA A 232 -9.28 20.72 -4.59
N LEU A 233 -9.27 20.59 -5.92
CA LEU A 233 -8.26 19.80 -6.61
C LEU A 233 -6.98 20.62 -6.82
N GLU A 234 -5.82 19.98 -6.70
CA GLU A 234 -4.55 20.57 -7.12
C GLU A 234 -4.31 20.39 -8.62
N ARG A 235 -4.79 19.26 -9.18
CA ARG A 235 -4.67 18.93 -10.61
C ARG A 235 -5.72 17.93 -11.05
N GLY A 236 -6.08 18.01 -12.33
CA GLY A 236 -6.95 17.07 -13.03
C GLY A 236 -8.43 17.44 -13.00
N PRO A 237 -9.34 16.54 -13.47
CA PRO A 237 -9.03 15.21 -14.01
C PRO A 237 -8.28 15.27 -15.35
N THR A 238 -7.38 14.32 -15.58
CA THR A 238 -6.55 14.25 -16.78
C THR A 238 -6.41 12.80 -17.25
N ASP A 239 -6.73 12.52 -18.51
CA ASP A 239 -6.49 11.21 -19.12
C ASP A 239 -5.04 11.13 -19.61
N ILE A 240 -4.33 10.07 -19.24
CA ILE A 240 -2.94 9.80 -19.61
C ILE A 240 -2.92 8.52 -20.44
N ALA A 241 -3.15 8.65 -21.74
CA ALA A 241 -3.31 7.51 -22.66
C ALA A 241 -2.10 6.56 -22.67
N ALA A 242 -0.86 7.09 -22.52
CA ALA A 242 0.35 6.27 -22.54
C ALA A 242 0.43 5.24 -21.38
N ILE A 243 -0.25 5.50 -20.29
CA ILE A 243 -0.30 4.62 -19.11
C ILE A 243 -1.71 4.09 -18.82
N HIS A 244 -2.66 4.32 -19.70
CA HIS A 244 -4.05 3.88 -19.61
C HIS A 244 -4.74 4.28 -18.30
N LEU A 245 -4.39 5.43 -17.73
CA LEU A 245 -4.96 5.93 -16.47
C LEU A 245 -5.57 7.32 -16.67
N ALA A 246 -6.68 7.57 -15.98
CA ALA A 246 -7.15 8.92 -15.69
C ALA A 246 -6.76 9.28 -14.24
N THR A 247 -6.35 10.53 -14.02
CA THR A 247 -5.82 10.96 -12.71
C THR A 247 -6.35 12.32 -12.27
N ALA A 248 -6.52 12.49 -10.97
CA ALA A 248 -6.74 13.78 -10.33
C ALA A 248 -5.98 13.85 -9.01
N PHE A 249 -5.63 15.05 -8.54
CA PHE A 249 -4.84 15.23 -7.32
C PHE A 249 -5.49 16.23 -6.39
N LEU A 250 -5.39 15.94 -5.10
CA LEU A 250 -5.78 16.83 -4.02
C LEU A 250 -4.83 16.66 -2.83
N SER A 251 -4.92 17.53 -1.83
CA SER A 251 -4.26 17.34 -0.55
C SER A 251 -5.30 17.26 0.57
N ASP A 252 -5.02 16.44 1.57
CA ASP A 252 -5.80 16.41 2.79
C ASP A 252 -5.49 17.62 3.69
N PRO A 253 -6.28 17.89 4.74
CA PRO A 253 -6.06 19.02 5.65
C PRO A 253 -4.73 18.96 6.42
N ALA A 254 -4.05 17.80 6.49
CA ALA A 254 -2.75 17.65 7.15
C ALA A 254 -1.57 17.77 6.18
N GLY A 255 -1.83 17.90 4.87
CA GLY A 255 -0.80 18.04 3.83
C GLY A 255 -0.36 16.71 3.21
N ALA A 256 -1.09 15.62 3.41
CA ALA A 256 -0.87 14.41 2.63
C ALA A 256 -1.35 14.65 1.19
N TYR A 257 -0.44 14.47 0.24
CA TYR A 257 -0.75 14.53 -1.18
C TYR A 257 -1.42 13.22 -1.60
N ILE A 258 -2.49 13.32 -2.36
CA ILE A 258 -3.35 12.19 -2.71
C ILE A 258 -3.61 12.21 -4.21
N GLU A 259 -3.40 11.08 -4.87
CA GLU A 259 -3.82 10.84 -6.25
C GLU A 259 -5.08 10.01 -6.26
N ILE A 260 -5.99 10.35 -7.15
CA ILE A 260 -7.13 9.50 -7.49
C ILE A 260 -6.93 9.02 -8.91
N THR A 261 -6.95 7.71 -9.09
CA THR A 261 -6.80 7.06 -10.39
C THR A 261 -8.09 6.38 -10.81
N GLU A 262 -8.25 6.19 -12.12
CA GLU A 262 -9.19 5.27 -12.75
C GLU A 262 -8.44 4.51 -13.83
N GLY A 263 -8.51 3.16 -13.84
CA GLY A 263 -7.89 2.30 -14.83
C GLY A 263 -6.88 1.28 -14.28
N LEU A 264 -6.64 1.23 -12.94
CA LEU A 264 -5.73 0.24 -12.35
C LEU A 264 -6.24 -1.22 -12.46
N ASP A 265 -7.49 -1.45 -12.86
CA ASP A 265 -8.01 -2.79 -13.16
C ASP A 265 -7.38 -3.42 -14.41
N ASP A 266 -6.89 -2.58 -15.33
CA ASP A 266 -6.28 -3.01 -16.59
C ASP A 266 -4.76 -3.28 -16.48
N VAL A 267 -4.21 -3.32 -15.26
CA VAL A 267 -2.78 -3.62 -15.00
C VAL A 267 -2.49 -5.11 -15.25
N HIS A 268 -1.46 -5.42 -16.06
CA HIS A 268 -1.08 -6.76 -16.50
C HIS A 268 0.27 -7.24 -15.99
#